data_1a25657338e06166dc511d9dcb7321c6
#
_entry.id   1a25657338e06166dc511d9dcb7321c6
#
_cell.length_a   1.000
_cell.length_b   1.000
_cell.length_c   1.000
_cell.angle_alpha   90.00
_cell.angle_beta   90.00
_cell.angle_gamma   90.00
#
_symmetry.space_group_name_H-M   'P 1'
#
loop_
_entity.id
_entity.type
_entity.pdbx_description
1 polymer ?
#
loop_
_entity_poly.entity_id
_entity_poly.type
_entity_poly.pdbx_seq_one_letter_code
_entity_poly.pdbx_strand_id
1 'polypeptide(L)'
;MKIENLKVKENISFDYKVMAIDYIVNRQFEFDEDGFVSAYCPYYIEPAQVEAIVTFFMEGIYFEDGEVIYDAVIQNKEVNETVCSFFVQSKRKTVLTYPQQVMRFVMECVAEKLSFMKQLYLNRILTRRDSLGEFLDHLSKKINELDISKFNGIDMDVMNHFMQTVSDTNGDVEKIAKAYVRELRKDGSNPHSSESNVVPIRKDAE
;
A
#
# COMPACT_ATOMS: atom_id res chain seq x y z
N MET A 1 -0.12 -12.80 26.90
CA MET A 1 -0.76 -11.58 27.44
C MET A 1 -0.97 -11.69 28.95
N LYS A 2 -0.57 -10.71 29.74
CA LYS A 2 -0.74 -10.63 31.21
C LYS A 2 -1.68 -9.48 31.55
N ILE A 3 -2.57 -9.70 32.53
CA ILE A 3 -3.57 -8.71 32.94
C ILE A 3 -3.34 -8.38 34.42
N GLU A 4 -3.25 -7.08 34.73
CA GLU A 4 -3.13 -6.55 36.11
C GLU A 4 -4.01 -5.31 36.24
N ASN A 5 -5.10 -5.42 37.01
CA ASN A 5 -6.06 -4.31 37.24
C ASN A 5 -6.62 -3.70 35.93
N LEU A 6 -7.22 -4.54 35.07
CA LEU A 6 -7.83 -4.13 33.83
C LEU A 6 -8.86 -3.02 34.04
N LYS A 7 -8.66 -1.90 33.36
CA LYS A 7 -9.65 -0.80 33.36
C LYS A 7 -9.52 0.08 32.11
N VAL A 8 -10.63 0.74 31.77
CA VAL A 8 -10.64 1.84 30.82
C VAL A 8 -10.07 3.09 31.50
N LYS A 9 -9.22 3.85 30.81
CA LYS A 9 -8.70 5.12 31.31
C LYS A 9 -9.85 6.08 31.59
N GLU A 10 -9.89 6.66 32.80
CA GLU A 10 -10.95 7.60 33.20
C GLU A 10 -10.94 8.87 32.34
N ASN A 11 -9.77 9.32 31.93
CA ASN A 11 -9.57 10.47 31.07
C ASN A 11 -8.64 10.11 29.91
N ILE A 12 -9.23 9.95 28.72
CA ILE A 12 -8.49 9.70 27.49
C ILE A 12 -8.12 11.04 26.88
N SER A 13 -6.82 11.40 26.94
CA SER A 13 -6.31 12.67 26.41
C SER A 13 -6.57 12.80 24.90
N PHE A 14 -6.51 14.03 24.40
CA PHE A 14 -6.63 14.29 22.96
C PHE A 14 -5.50 13.61 22.18
N ASP A 15 -4.27 13.60 22.73
CA ASP A 15 -3.11 12.97 22.09
C ASP A 15 -3.32 11.47 21.89
N TYR A 16 -3.87 10.76 22.89
CA TYR A 16 -4.20 9.34 22.74
C TYR A 16 -5.26 9.10 21.65
N LYS A 17 -6.22 10.01 21.49
CA LYS A 17 -7.22 9.92 20.40
C LYS A 17 -6.56 10.10 19.04
N VAL A 18 -5.64 11.07 18.92
CA VAL A 18 -4.89 11.31 17.68
C VAL A 18 -4.01 10.09 17.36
N MET A 19 -3.27 9.55 18.33
CA MET A 19 -2.46 8.34 18.13
C MET A 19 -3.31 7.15 17.69
N ALA A 20 -4.50 6.97 18.25
CA ALA A 20 -5.41 5.90 17.86
C ALA A 20 -5.92 6.10 16.42
N ILE A 21 -6.30 7.34 16.03
CA ILE A 21 -6.72 7.67 14.65
C ILE A 21 -5.60 7.35 13.66
N ASP A 22 -4.37 7.79 13.95
CA ASP A 22 -3.21 7.57 13.11
C ASP A 22 -2.89 6.07 12.99
N TYR A 23 -2.94 5.36 14.09
CA TYR A 23 -2.73 3.92 14.12
C TYR A 23 -3.75 3.17 13.25
N ILE A 24 -5.06 3.43 13.45
CA ILE A 24 -6.14 2.76 12.72
C ILE A 24 -6.05 3.06 11.22
N VAL A 25 -5.73 4.29 10.83
CA VAL A 25 -5.60 4.65 9.41
C VAL A 25 -4.37 3.99 8.79
N ASN A 26 -3.20 4.13 9.44
CA ASN A 26 -1.94 3.63 8.88
C ASN A 26 -1.93 2.10 8.72
N ARG A 27 -2.59 1.36 9.61
CA ARG A 27 -2.72 -0.11 9.51
C ARG A 27 -3.50 -0.57 8.28
N GLN A 28 -4.26 0.31 7.64
CA GLN A 28 -5.00 -0.01 6.43
C GLN A 28 -4.24 0.31 5.13
N PHE A 29 -2.98 0.73 5.23
CA PHE A 29 -2.16 1.01 4.06
C PHE A 29 -0.81 0.31 4.18
N GLU A 30 -0.32 -0.19 3.06
CA GLU A 30 1.07 -0.56 2.90
C GLU A 30 1.83 0.62 2.28
N PHE A 31 3.08 0.77 2.67
CA PHE A 31 3.95 1.83 2.18
C PHE A 31 5.16 1.21 1.47
N ASP A 32 5.59 1.85 0.39
CA ASP A 32 6.82 1.46 -0.30
C ASP A 32 8.06 2.00 0.44
N GLU A 33 9.26 1.67 -0.07
CA GLU A 33 10.54 2.09 0.51
C GLU A 33 10.70 3.62 0.57
N ASP A 34 10.03 4.36 -0.30
CA ASP A 34 9.99 5.82 -0.34
C ASP A 34 8.95 6.42 0.61
N GLY A 35 8.20 5.60 1.36
CA GLY A 35 7.16 6.01 2.30
C GLY A 35 5.84 6.40 1.64
N PHE A 36 5.62 6.02 0.39
CA PHE A 36 4.34 6.25 -0.28
C PHE A 36 3.41 5.05 -0.16
N VAL A 37 2.10 5.33 -0.19
CA VAL A 37 1.08 4.29 -0.17
C VAL A 37 1.20 3.41 -1.42
N SER A 38 1.44 2.13 -1.21
CA SER A 38 1.56 1.09 -2.25
C SER A 38 0.30 0.24 -2.37
N ALA A 39 -0.40 -0.04 -1.26
CA ALA A 39 -1.64 -0.78 -1.24
C ALA A 39 -2.62 -0.26 -0.19
N TYR A 40 -3.93 -0.51 -0.42
CA TYR A 40 -4.99 -0.27 0.55
C TYR A 40 -5.57 -1.61 1.01
N CYS A 41 -5.51 -1.86 2.31
CA CYS A 41 -5.83 -3.12 2.98
C CYS A 41 -6.99 -2.95 3.97
N PRO A 42 -8.25 -2.81 3.50
CA PRO A 42 -9.41 -2.52 4.34
C PRO A 42 -9.72 -3.58 5.40
N TYR A 43 -9.27 -4.79 5.21
CA TYR A 43 -9.50 -5.91 6.14
C TYR A 43 -8.76 -5.77 7.47
N TYR A 44 -7.81 -4.85 7.60
CA TYR A 44 -7.14 -4.55 8.86
C TYR A 44 -7.91 -3.56 9.75
N ILE A 45 -9.10 -3.07 9.35
CA ILE A 45 -9.83 -2.06 10.12
C ILE A 45 -10.23 -2.58 11.51
N GLU A 46 -10.77 -3.78 11.59
CA GLU A 46 -11.20 -4.38 12.87
C GLU A 46 -10.03 -4.69 13.80
N PRO A 47 -8.97 -5.41 13.36
CA PRO A 47 -7.77 -5.60 14.17
C PRO A 47 -7.18 -4.27 14.65
N ALA A 48 -7.06 -3.27 13.79
CA ALA A 48 -6.50 -1.97 14.14
C ALA A 48 -7.34 -1.21 15.18
N GLN A 49 -8.67 -1.32 15.14
CA GLN A 49 -9.55 -0.74 16.17
C GLN A 49 -9.33 -1.40 17.52
N VAL A 50 -9.31 -2.72 17.58
CA VAL A 50 -9.09 -3.48 18.81
C VAL A 50 -7.72 -3.16 19.40
N GLU A 51 -6.67 -3.22 18.57
CA GLU A 51 -5.29 -2.90 18.97
C GLU A 51 -5.18 -1.45 19.48
N ALA A 52 -5.81 -0.48 18.81
CA ALA A 52 -5.81 0.91 19.25
C ALA A 52 -6.51 1.11 20.61
N ILE A 53 -7.65 0.45 20.84
CA ILE A 53 -8.39 0.53 22.10
C ILE A 53 -7.51 0.03 23.25
N VAL A 54 -6.93 -1.16 23.13
CA VAL A 54 -6.15 -1.76 24.23
C VAL A 54 -4.84 -1.01 24.46
N THR A 55 -4.25 -0.44 23.42
CA THR A 55 -2.97 0.28 23.52
C THR A 55 -3.13 1.69 24.08
N PHE A 56 -4.14 2.44 23.62
CA PHE A 56 -4.26 3.86 23.94
C PHE A 56 -5.31 4.17 25.00
N PHE A 57 -6.37 3.35 25.13
CA PHE A 57 -7.54 3.69 25.96
C PHE A 57 -7.70 2.80 27.18
N MET A 58 -6.94 1.72 27.29
CA MET A 58 -6.98 0.79 28.42
C MET A 58 -5.68 0.81 29.21
N GLU A 59 -5.74 0.30 30.43
CA GLU A 59 -4.60 0.10 31.34
C GLU A 59 -4.65 -1.30 31.93
N GLY A 60 -3.48 -1.78 32.36
CA GLY A 60 -3.36 -3.07 33.04
C GLY A 60 -3.29 -4.26 32.10
N ILE A 61 -2.93 -4.05 30.83
CA ILE A 61 -2.70 -5.11 29.85
C ILE A 61 -1.24 -5.04 29.39
N TYR A 62 -0.56 -6.17 29.40
CA TYR A 62 0.83 -6.33 28.96
C TYR A 62 0.90 -7.46 27.95
N PHE A 63 1.43 -7.16 26.75
CA PHE A 63 1.64 -8.13 25.70
C PHE A 63 3.08 -8.61 25.70
N GLU A 64 3.30 -9.87 25.36
CA GLU A 64 4.64 -10.44 25.19
C GLU A 64 5.21 -10.07 23.82
N ASP A 65 6.54 -10.05 23.69
CA ASP A 65 7.20 -9.75 22.44
C ASP A 65 6.81 -10.80 21.37
N GLY A 66 6.30 -10.30 20.22
CA GLY A 66 5.85 -11.16 19.11
C GLY A 66 4.42 -11.71 19.26
N GLU A 67 3.71 -11.38 20.34
CA GLU A 67 2.31 -11.77 20.50
C GLU A 67 1.40 -10.97 19.56
N VAL A 68 0.50 -11.65 18.84
CA VAL A 68 -0.51 -11.00 18.01
C VAL A 68 -1.60 -10.42 18.90
N ILE A 69 -1.58 -9.10 19.09
CA ILE A 69 -2.45 -8.38 20.03
C ILE A 69 -3.93 -8.69 19.78
N TYR A 70 -4.38 -8.63 18.53
CA TYR A 70 -5.77 -8.90 18.16
C TYR A 70 -6.23 -10.28 18.63
N ASP A 71 -5.46 -11.32 18.33
CA ASP A 71 -5.80 -12.70 18.69
C ASP A 71 -5.82 -12.90 20.20
N ALA A 72 -4.84 -12.32 20.90
CA ALA A 72 -4.77 -12.38 22.37
C ALA A 72 -5.99 -11.71 23.04
N VAL A 73 -6.45 -10.59 22.50
CA VAL A 73 -7.63 -9.87 22.99
C VAL A 73 -8.92 -10.67 22.73
N ILE A 74 -9.11 -11.20 21.51
CA ILE A 74 -10.32 -11.96 21.17
C ILE A 74 -10.42 -13.26 21.99
N GLN A 75 -9.30 -13.91 22.28
CA GLN A 75 -9.28 -15.13 23.08
C GLN A 75 -9.52 -14.87 24.59
N ASN A 76 -9.29 -13.65 25.06
CA ASN A 76 -9.52 -13.30 26.47
C ASN A 76 -10.89 -12.64 26.66
N LYS A 77 -11.81 -13.35 27.32
CA LYS A 77 -13.18 -12.91 27.48
C LYS A 77 -13.30 -11.56 28.19
N GLU A 78 -12.57 -11.33 29.26
CA GLU A 78 -12.65 -10.10 30.08
C GLU A 78 -12.17 -8.87 29.28
N VAL A 79 -11.03 -9.01 28.58
CA VAL A 79 -10.49 -7.93 27.73
C VAL A 79 -11.43 -7.67 26.57
N ASN A 80 -11.92 -8.71 25.90
CA ASN A 80 -12.82 -8.59 24.76
C ASN A 80 -14.14 -7.92 25.17
N GLU A 81 -14.75 -8.29 26.29
CA GLU A 81 -15.96 -7.63 26.80
C GLU A 81 -15.72 -6.14 27.08
N THR A 82 -14.55 -5.80 27.64
CA THR A 82 -14.17 -4.41 27.89
C THR A 82 -13.98 -3.63 26.57
N VAL A 83 -13.31 -4.21 25.58
CA VAL A 83 -13.16 -3.64 24.22
C VAL A 83 -14.53 -3.45 23.57
N CYS A 84 -15.42 -4.45 23.66
CA CYS A 84 -16.78 -4.35 23.14
C CYS A 84 -17.60 -3.21 23.77
N SER A 85 -17.26 -2.76 24.99
CA SER A 85 -17.93 -1.64 25.64
C SER A 85 -17.74 -0.29 24.92
N PHE A 86 -16.71 -0.16 24.09
CA PHE A 86 -16.46 1.03 23.26
C PHE A 86 -17.40 1.13 22.06
N PHE A 87 -18.04 0.04 21.67
CA PHE A 87 -18.92 0.01 20.52
C PHE A 87 -20.39 0.07 20.96
N VAL A 88 -21.23 0.72 20.11
CA VAL A 88 -22.67 0.82 20.38
C VAL A 88 -23.34 -0.48 19.97
N GLN A 89 -23.75 -1.28 20.95
CA GLN A 89 -24.38 -2.58 20.70
C GLN A 89 -25.87 -2.49 20.30
N SER A 90 -26.51 -1.33 20.47
CA SER A 90 -27.93 -1.16 20.19
C SER A 90 -28.28 0.22 19.66
N LYS A 91 -29.00 0.25 18.53
CA LYS A 91 -29.53 1.48 17.92
C LYS A 91 -30.54 2.25 18.81
N ARG A 92 -30.98 1.65 19.92
CA ARG A 92 -32.00 2.23 20.83
C ARG A 92 -31.41 3.04 21.98
N LYS A 93 -30.07 3.02 22.20
CA LYS A 93 -29.47 3.83 23.25
C LYS A 93 -29.35 5.27 22.81
N THR A 94 -30.07 6.16 23.45
CA THR A 94 -30.06 7.62 23.22
C THR A 94 -28.88 8.30 23.90
N VAL A 95 -28.30 7.70 24.96
CA VAL A 95 -27.18 8.25 25.71
C VAL A 95 -25.98 7.29 25.57
N LEU A 96 -24.88 7.82 25.03
CA LEU A 96 -23.63 7.08 24.89
C LEU A 96 -22.82 7.14 26.19
N THR A 97 -22.19 6.04 26.56
CA THR A 97 -21.17 6.00 27.62
C THR A 97 -19.92 6.78 27.19
N TYR A 98 -19.07 7.15 28.15
CA TYR A 98 -17.81 7.87 27.83
C TYR A 98 -16.93 7.11 26.83
N PRO A 99 -16.63 5.80 26.98
CA PRO A 99 -15.90 5.05 25.96
C PRO A 99 -16.54 5.10 24.58
N GLN A 100 -17.87 4.99 24.50
CA GLN A 100 -18.60 5.05 23.22
C GLN A 100 -18.51 6.44 22.55
N GLN A 101 -18.54 7.52 23.36
CA GLN A 101 -18.33 8.89 22.84
C GLN A 101 -16.94 9.08 22.28
N VAL A 102 -15.90 8.57 22.99
CA VAL A 102 -14.51 8.60 22.53
C VAL A 102 -14.38 7.84 21.20
N MET A 103 -14.89 6.60 21.16
CA MET A 103 -14.76 5.78 19.94
C MET A 103 -15.52 6.38 18.76
N ARG A 104 -16.70 6.96 18.99
CA ARG A 104 -17.44 7.66 17.94
C ARG A 104 -16.63 8.81 17.35
N PHE A 105 -16.04 9.67 18.18
CA PHE A 105 -15.16 10.76 17.73
C PHE A 105 -13.98 10.23 16.93
N VAL A 106 -13.31 9.21 17.45
CA VAL A 106 -12.16 8.58 16.76
C VAL A 106 -12.57 8.06 15.39
N MET A 107 -13.69 7.35 15.29
CA MET A 107 -14.15 6.77 14.03
C MET A 107 -14.62 7.80 13.00
N GLU A 108 -15.22 8.92 13.45
CA GLU A 108 -15.53 10.05 12.57
C GLU A 108 -14.25 10.63 11.96
N CYS A 109 -13.21 10.89 12.77
CA CYS A 109 -11.92 11.36 12.28
C CYS A 109 -11.18 10.32 11.41
N VAL A 110 -11.25 9.03 11.76
CA VAL A 110 -10.72 7.93 10.94
C VAL A 110 -11.36 7.93 9.56
N ALA A 111 -12.68 8.08 9.47
CA ALA A 111 -13.40 8.08 8.20
C ALA A 111 -12.93 9.24 7.28
N GLU A 112 -12.77 10.44 7.85
CA GLU A 112 -12.28 11.61 7.10
C GLU A 112 -10.83 11.42 6.64
N LYS A 113 -9.93 11.04 7.56
CA LYS A 113 -8.52 10.82 7.24
C LYS A 113 -8.33 9.68 6.23
N LEU A 114 -9.09 8.60 6.37
CA LEU A 114 -9.08 7.47 5.45
C LEU A 114 -9.55 7.88 4.04
N SER A 115 -10.59 8.72 3.95
CA SER A 115 -11.07 9.27 2.67
C SER A 115 -9.97 10.09 1.98
N PHE A 116 -9.29 10.95 2.72
CA PHE A 116 -8.16 11.73 2.22
C PHE A 116 -7.00 10.84 1.73
N MET A 117 -6.60 9.85 2.52
CA MET A 117 -5.52 8.93 2.15
C MET A 117 -5.87 8.09 0.91
N LYS A 118 -7.12 7.65 0.78
CA LYS A 118 -7.60 6.96 -0.43
C LYS A 118 -7.53 7.85 -1.67
N GLN A 119 -7.88 9.13 -1.55
CA GLN A 119 -7.76 10.07 -2.67
C GLN A 119 -6.31 10.28 -3.09
N LEU A 120 -5.39 10.41 -2.13
CA LEU A 120 -3.95 10.50 -2.43
C LEU A 120 -3.45 9.25 -3.16
N TYR A 121 -3.85 8.06 -2.69
CA TYR A 121 -3.51 6.78 -3.32
C TYR A 121 -4.04 6.69 -4.76
N LEU A 122 -5.31 7.02 -4.97
CA LEU A 122 -5.93 7.01 -6.30
C LEU A 122 -5.27 8.02 -7.24
N ASN A 123 -5.02 9.25 -6.78
CA ASN A 123 -4.35 10.27 -7.57
C ASN A 123 -2.96 9.81 -8.00
N ARG A 124 -2.21 9.15 -7.12
CA ARG A 124 -0.90 8.61 -7.46
C ARG A 124 -0.96 7.53 -8.54
N ILE A 125 -1.94 6.61 -8.45
CA ILE A 125 -2.15 5.58 -9.48
C ILE A 125 -2.48 6.23 -10.82
N LEU A 126 -3.38 7.21 -10.83
CA LEU A 126 -3.79 7.92 -12.05
C LEU A 126 -2.61 8.68 -12.66
N THR A 127 -1.85 9.44 -11.84
CA THR A 127 -0.69 10.19 -12.32
C THR A 127 0.40 9.26 -12.89
N ARG A 128 0.65 8.10 -12.28
CA ARG A 128 1.57 7.10 -12.85
C ARG A 128 1.06 6.55 -14.19
N ARG A 129 -0.24 6.34 -14.33
CA ARG A 129 -0.86 5.88 -15.56
C ARG A 129 -0.80 6.93 -16.66
N ASP A 130 -1.05 8.20 -16.31
CA ASP A 130 -1.01 9.33 -17.24
C ASP A 130 0.42 9.59 -17.72
N SER A 131 1.42 9.56 -16.84
CA SER A 131 2.83 9.73 -17.20
C SER A 131 3.35 8.59 -18.09
N LEU A 132 2.85 7.37 -17.91
CA LEU A 132 3.16 6.25 -18.79
C LEU A 132 2.49 6.45 -20.17
N GLY A 133 1.25 6.91 -20.22
CA GLY A 133 0.54 7.28 -21.45
C GLY A 133 1.27 8.37 -22.22
N GLU A 134 1.69 9.45 -21.55
CA GLU A 134 2.48 10.52 -22.14
C GLU A 134 3.84 10.03 -22.65
N PHE A 135 4.51 9.15 -21.92
CA PHE A 135 5.77 8.55 -22.35
C PHE A 135 5.59 7.67 -23.59
N LEU A 136 4.54 6.86 -23.65
CA LEU A 136 4.22 6.02 -24.82
C LEU A 136 3.84 6.87 -26.03
N ASP A 137 3.08 7.94 -25.85
CA ASP A 137 2.75 8.91 -26.90
C ASP A 137 4.00 9.63 -27.42
N HIS A 138 4.90 10.01 -26.52
CA HIS A 138 6.17 10.63 -26.91
C HIS A 138 7.07 9.66 -27.66
N LEU A 139 7.16 8.40 -27.23
CA LEU A 139 7.88 7.34 -27.95
C LEU A 139 7.26 7.10 -29.32
N SER A 140 5.93 7.00 -29.43
CA SER A 140 5.23 6.82 -30.69
C SER A 140 5.49 7.97 -31.67
N LYS A 141 5.46 9.21 -31.20
CA LYS A 141 5.81 10.39 -32.01
C LYS A 141 7.27 10.33 -32.48
N LYS A 142 8.21 10.00 -31.58
CA LYS A 142 9.63 9.87 -31.94
C LYS A 142 9.88 8.75 -32.95
N ILE A 143 9.19 7.61 -32.82
CA ILE A 143 9.27 6.50 -33.77
C ILE A 143 8.73 6.92 -35.13
N ASN A 144 7.62 7.67 -35.17
CA ASN A 144 7.05 8.18 -36.39
C ASN A 144 7.89 9.29 -37.08
N GLU A 145 8.70 10.04 -36.28
CA GLU A 145 9.65 11.03 -36.79
C GLU A 145 10.96 10.41 -37.29
N LEU A 146 11.28 9.18 -36.85
CA LEU A 146 12.42 8.43 -37.41
C LEU A 146 12.13 8.00 -38.82
N ASP A 147 12.97 8.46 -39.74
CA ASP A 147 12.93 8.04 -41.15
C ASP A 147 13.30 6.54 -41.25
N ILE A 148 12.25 5.70 -41.18
CA ILE A 148 12.36 4.24 -41.13
C ILE A 148 13.13 3.69 -42.32
N SER A 149 13.25 4.46 -43.43
CA SER A 149 14.03 4.08 -44.60
C SER A 149 15.54 3.96 -44.32
N LYS A 150 16.03 4.51 -43.22
CA LYS A 150 17.44 4.45 -42.75
C LYS A 150 17.75 3.26 -41.85
N PHE A 151 16.73 2.56 -41.37
CA PHE A 151 16.87 1.38 -40.52
C PHE A 151 16.62 0.08 -41.34
N ASN A 152 17.50 -0.19 -42.25
CA ASN A 152 17.55 -1.50 -42.93
C ASN A 152 17.93 -2.58 -41.88
N GLY A 153 16.92 -3.19 -41.23
CA GLY A 153 17.13 -4.32 -40.34
C GLY A 153 16.21 -4.42 -39.13
N ILE A 154 15.31 -3.47 -38.90
CA ILE A 154 14.30 -3.63 -37.83
C ILE A 154 13.06 -4.27 -38.47
N ASP A 155 12.74 -5.47 -38.03
CA ASP A 155 11.50 -6.15 -38.37
C ASP A 155 10.30 -5.40 -37.75
N MET A 156 9.46 -4.83 -38.63
CA MET A 156 8.26 -4.08 -38.23
C MET A 156 7.27 -4.96 -37.46
N ASP A 157 7.28 -6.25 -37.69
CA ASP A 157 6.43 -7.20 -36.95
C ASP A 157 6.91 -7.36 -35.51
N VAL A 158 8.22 -7.36 -35.29
CA VAL A 158 8.82 -7.36 -33.95
C VAL A 158 8.45 -6.06 -33.19
N MET A 159 8.51 -4.91 -33.86
CA MET A 159 8.16 -3.62 -33.28
C MET A 159 6.66 -3.55 -32.90
N ASN A 160 5.78 -3.99 -33.81
CA ASN A 160 4.35 -4.05 -33.58
C ASN A 160 4.00 -5.00 -32.43
N HIS A 161 4.67 -6.15 -32.35
CA HIS A 161 4.47 -7.11 -31.27
C HIS A 161 4.97 -6.56 -29.91
N PHE A 162 6.09 -5.84 -29.90
CA PHE A 162 6.58 -5.14 -28.72
C PHE A 162 5.57 -4.10 -28.22
N MET A 163 5.06 -3.25 -29.11
CA MET A 163 4.06 -2.23 -28.77
C MET A 163 2.75 -2.87 -28.24
N GLN A 164 2.33 -3.98 -28.82
CA GLN A 164 1.16 -4.72 -28.35
C GLN A 164 1.41 -5.34 -26.96
N THR A 165 2.59 -5.90 -26.74
CA THR A 165 2.99 -6.45 -25.43
C THR A 165 3.03 -5.36 -24.34
N VAL A 166 3.53 -4.16 -24.66
CA VAL A 166 3.51 -3.00 -23.74
C VAL A 166 2.08 -2.60 -23.39
N SER A 167 1.18 -2.58 -24.39
CA SER A 167 -0.24 -2.28 -24.19
C SER A 167 -0.93 -3.34 -23.31
N ASP A 168 -0.72 -4.62 -23.61
CA ASP A 168 -1.38 -5.75 -22.94
C ASP A 168 -0.89 -5.94 -21.49
N THR A 169 0.32 -5.51 -21.18
CA THR A 169 0.93 -5.60 -19.83
C THR A 169 0.67 -4.39 -18.96
N ASN A 170 -0.11 -3.40 -19.42
CA ASN A 170 -0.35 -2.14 -18.73
C ASN A 170 0.95 -1.41 -18.29
N GLY A 171 2.03 -1.57 -19.07
CA GLY A 171 3.33 -0.93 -18.80
C GLY A 171 4.15 -1.57 -17.68
N ASP A 172 3.84 -2.78 -17.26
CA ASP A 172 4.65 -3.54 -16.32
C ASP A 172 6.01 -3.89 -16.96
N VAL A 173 7.04 -3.12 -16.59
CA VAL A 173 8.39 -3.20 -17.19
C VAL A 173 9.01 -4.60 -17.05
N GLU A 174 8.75 -5.29 -15.95
CA GLU A 174 9.27 -6.64 -15.72
C GLU A 174 8.62 -7.68 -16.64
N LYS A 175 7.31 -7.57 -16.86
CA LYS A 175 6.57 -8.44 -17.79
C LYS A 175 6.97 -8.16 -19.23
N ILE A 176 7.14 -6.87 -19.59
CA ILE A 176 7.61 -6.45 -20.91
C ILE A 176 9.01 -7.04 -21.18
N ALA A 177 9.95 -6.90 -20.24
CA ALA A 177 11.29 -7.44 -20.37
C ALA A 177 11.30 -8.97 -20.50
N LYS A 178 10.49 -9.67 -19.70
CA LYS A 178 10.35 -11.15 -19.79
C LYS A 178 9.74 -11.59 -21.13
N ALA A 179 8.73 -10.90 -21.62
CA ALA A 179 8.11 -11.19 -22.91
C ALA A 179 9.12 -10.98 -24.07
N TYR A 180 9.85 -9.88 -24.05
CA TYR A 180 10.87 -9.57 -25.04
C TYR A 180 12.01 -10.59 -25.07
N VAL A 181 12.55 -10.99 -23.92
CA VAL A 181 13.60 -12.03 -23.82
C VAL A 181 13.07 -13.38 -24.32
N ARG A 182 11.79 -13.67 -24.10
CA ARG A 182 11.16 -14.92 -24.55
C ARG A 182 11.02 -14.97 -26.08
N GLU A 183 10.71 -13.82 -26.70
CA GLU A 183 10.59 -13.68 -28.16
C GLU A 183 11.98 -13.80 -28.84
N LEU A 184 12.99 -13.12 -28.34
CA LEU A 184 14.38 -13.24 -28.84
C LEU A 184 14.91 -14.67 -28.80
N ARG A 185 14.48 -15.48 -27.84
CA ARG A 185 14.86 -16.90 -27.74
C ARG A 185 14.15 -17.78 -28.77
N LYS A 186 12.96 -17.40 -29.22
CA LYS A 186 12.23 -18.16 -30.26
C LYS A 186 12.86 -17.97 -31.64
N ASP A 187 13.36 -16.78 -31.94
CA ASP A 187 13.96 -16.45 -33.25
C ASP A 187 15.38 -16.99 -33.44
N GLY A 188 15.91 -17.77 -32.48
CA GLY A 188 17.23 -18.41 -32.61
C GLY A 188 18.43 -17.44 -32.65
N SER A 189 18.19 -16.15 -32.47
CA SER A 189 19.27 -15.16 -32.37
C SER A 189 19.86 -15.19 -30.95
N ASN A 190 20.96 -15.91 -30.81
CA ASN A 190 21.73 -15.98 -29.58
C ASN A 190 22.41 -14.61 -29.34
N PRO A 191 22.07 -13.85 -28.30
CA PRO A 191 22.65 -12.51 -28.07
C PRO A 191 24.14 -12.52 -27.68
N HIS A 192 24.79 -13.69 -27.71
CA HIS A 192 26.18 -13.86 -27.29
C HIS A 192 27.25 -13.95 -28.41
N SER A 193 26.91 -13.59 -29.64
CA SER A 193 27.89 -13.62 -30.74
C SER A 193 28.27 -12.23 -31.30
N SER A 194 28.29 -11.20 -30.49
CA SER A 194 29.01 -9.98 -30.79
C SER A 194 29.85 -9.56 -29.58
N GLU A 195 31.10 -9.98 -29.57
CA GLU A 195 32.14 -9.27 -28.85
C GLU A 195 32.08 -7.81 -29.27
N SER A 196 31.80 -6.90 -28.34
CA SER A 196 32.48 -5.62 -28.36
C SER A 196 32.02 -4.64 -27.30
N ASN A 197 32.97 -4.17 -26.55
CA ASN A 197 33.04 -2.84 -25.94
C ASN A 197 31.98 -2.47 -24.88
N VAL A 198 32.04 -3.19 -23.77
CA VAL A 198 31.62 -2.60 -22.49
C VAL A 198 32.80 -1.73 -22.03
N VAL A 199 32.67 -0.42 -22.19
CA VAL A 199 33.54 0.56 -21.54
C VAL A 199 33.26 0.49 -20.04
N PRO A 200 34.22 0.14 -19.18
CA PRO A 200 33.98 0.12 -17.75
C PRO A 200 33.80 1.55 -17.23
N ILE A 201 32.64 1.84 -16.63
CA ILE A 201 32.44 3.06 -15.86
C ILE A 201 33.40 2.97 -14.65
N ARG A 202 34.50 3.76 -14.66
CA ARG A 202 35.35 3.95 -13.49
C ARG A 202 34.51 4.58 -12.38
N LYS A 203 34.38 3.88 -11.27
CA LYS A 203 34.10 4.46 -9.97
C LYS A 203 35.36 5.12 -9.49
N ASP A 204 35.48 6.42 -9.64
CA ASP A 204 36.49 7.18 -8.90
C ASP A 204 35.91 7.44 -7.51
N ALA A 205 36.63 6.89 -6.53
CA ALA A 205 36.50 7.18 -5.13
C ALA A 205 37.14 8.56 -4.86
N GLU A 206 36.43 9.40 -4.12
CA GLU A 206 36.94 10.18 -2.97
C GLU A 206 35.79 10.66 -2.11
#